data_acbeaabf50a3eb5d218784d19ac472d8
#
_entry.id   acbeaabf50a3eb5d218784d19ac472d8
#
_cell.length_a   1.000
_cell.length_b   1.000
_cell.length_c   1.000
_cell.angle_alpha   90.00
_cell.angle_beta   90.00
_cell.angle_gamma   90.00
#
_symmetry.space_group_name_H-M   'P 1'
#
loop_
_entity.id
_entity.type
_entity.pdbx_description
1 polymer ?
#
loop_
_entity_poly.entity_id
_entity_poly.type
_entity_poly.pdbx_seq_one_letter_code
_entity_poly.pdbx_strand_id
1 'polypeptide(L)'
;MGKKILMLVGDFVEDYETMVPFQALGAVGHEVDAVCPEKKAGETVKTAIHDFRGDQTYLEERGHDFEVTATFDDVDPADYDALVVPGGRAPEYLRTYDQVLDIVRHFFEEDKPVASLCHGPQILAAAGVLDGYEMTAYPAVRAEVEAAGCAWTDEVTVDGNLVTAQAWPDHPEWLAEFFDLLGTEVTDREAALADD
;
A
#
# COMPACT_ATOMS: atom_id res chain seq x y z
N MET A 1 8.58 7.10 18.09
CA MET A 1 7.15 7.19 18.50
C MET A 1 6.35 6.56 17.37
N GLY A 2 5.33 5.75 17.68
CA GLY A 2 4.52 5.12 16.64
C GLY A 2 3.89 6.15 15.70
N LYS A 3 3.79 5.81 14.41
CA LYS A 3 3.14 6.60 13.37
C LYS A 3 1.69 6.15 13.22
N LYS A 4 0.83 7.02 12.72
CA LYS A 4 -0.53 6.68 12.31
C LYS A 4 -0.59 6.54 10.79
N ILE A 5 -0.95 5.37 10.31
CA ILE A 5 -0.86 4.99 8.89
C ILE A 5 -2.26 4.70 8.37
N LEU A 6 -2.59 5.27 7.23
CA LEU A 6 -3.82 4.99 6.52
C LEU A 6 -3.57 3.87 5.49
N MET A 7 -4.47 2.89 5.42
CA MET A 7 -4.44 1.82 4.41
C MET A 7 -5.75 1.81 3.62
N LEU A 8 -5.65 1.93 2.30
CA LEU A 8 -6.81 1.86 1.41
C LEU A 8 -7.08 0.41 1.02
N VAL A 9 -8.23 -0.11 1.40
CA VAL A 9 -8.65 -1.47 1.05
C VAL A 9 -10.02 -1.48 0.37
N GLY A 10 -10.35 -2.56 -0.32
CA GLY A 10 -11.63 -2.76 -0.98
C GLY A 10 -11.88 -4.25 -1.23
N ASP A 11 -13.05 -4.62 -1.72
CA ASP A 11 -13.33 -6.01 -2.08
C ASP A 11 -12.33 -6.50 -3.15
N PHE A 12 -11.77 -7.69 -2.92
CA PHE A 12 -10.74 -8.33 -3.73
C PHE A 12 -9.38 -7.59 -3.75
N VAL A 13 -9.07 -6.85 -2.68
CA VAL A 13 -7.69 -6.47 -2.37
C VAL A 13 -6.84 -7.73 -2.19
N GLU A 14 -5.58 -7.70 -2.59
CA GLU A 14 -4.70 -8.87 -2.46
C GLU A 14 -4.46 -9.21 -0.98
N ASP A 15 -4.57 -10.50 -0.65
CA ASP A 15 -4.59 -11.01 0.72
C ASP A 15 -3.27 -10.73 1.48
N TYR A 16 -2.12 -11.16 0.92
CA TYR A 16 -0.82 -10.91 1.53
C TYR A 16 -0.47 -9.42 1.55
N GLU A 17 -0.79 -8.69 0.49
CA GLU A 17 -0.49 -7.26 0.36
C GLU A 17 -1.28 -6.40 1.35
N THR A 18 -2.34 -6.97 1.91
CA THR A 18 -3.14 -6.35 2.98
C THR A 18 -2.69 -6.84 4.36
N MET A 19 -2.68 -8.17 4.57
CA MET A 19 -2.44 -8.77 5.90
C MET A 19 -1.01 -8.55 6.40
N VAL A 20 -0.02 -8.74 5.52
CA VAL A 20 1.39 -8.67 5.93
C VAL A 20 1.79 -7.26 6.34
N PRO A 21 1.59 -6.19 5.53
CA PRO A 21 1.94 -4.85 5.96
C PRO A 21 1.09 -4.38 7.15
N PHE A 22 -0.19 -4.70 7.22
CA PHE A 22 -1.04 -4.36 8.37
C PHE A 22 -0.47 -4.89 9.68
N GLN A 23 -0.08 -6.17 9.70
CA GLN A 23 0.48 -6.82 10.89
C GLN A 23 1.92 -6.39 11.17
N ALA A 24 2.76 -6.24 10.14
CA ALA A 24 4.15 -5.84 10.30
C ALA A 24 4.28 -4.42 10.88
N LEU A 25 3.50 -3.47 10.35
CA LEU A 25 3.43 -2.10 10.86
C LEU A 25 2.98 -2.06 12.31
N GLY A 26 1.93 -2.82 12.67
CA GLY A 26 1.50 -2.96 14.05
C GLY A 26 2.55 -3.59 14.97
N ALA A 27 3.30 -4.58 14.48
CA ALA A 27 4.34 -5.27 15.25
C ALA A 27 5.52 -4.36 15.61
N VAL A 28 5.81 -3.34 14.80
CA VAL A 28 6.87 -2.34 15.08
C VAL A 28 6.32 -1.08 15.78
N GLY A 29 5.04 -1.10 16.20
CA GLY A 29 4.45 -0.09 17.07
C GLY A 29 3.73 1.06 16.35
N HIS A 30 3.40 0.92 15.07
CA HIS A 30 2.54 1.86 14.36
C HIS A 30 1.05 1.51 14.56
N GLU A 31 0.19 2.51 14.43
CA GLU A 31 -1.26 2.35 14.33
C GLU A 31 -1.66 2.35 12.86
N VAL A 32 -2.46 1.37 12.43
CA VAL A 32 -2.91 1.27 11.03
C VAL A 32 -4.43 1.32 10.99
N ASP A 33 -4.98 2.33 10.35
CA ASP A 33 -6.39 2.43 10.02
C ASP A 33 -6.62 1.96 8.57
N ALA A 34 -7.29 0.82 8.43
CA ALA A 34 -7.71 0.29 7.13
C ALA A 34 -9.13 0.76 6.82
N VAL A 35 -9.31 1.39 5.66
CA VAL A 35 -10.57 2.01 5.26
C VAL A 35 -11.01 1.59 3.86
N CYS A 36 -12.31 1.53 3.65
CA CYS A 36 -12.93 1.24 2.35
C CYS A 36 -14.09 2.20 2.12
N PRO A 37 -14.22 2.84 0.94
CA PRO A 37 -15.41 3.61 0.61
C PRO A 37 -16.71 2.86 0.90
N GLU A 38 -17.71 3.59 1.38
CA GLU A 38 -19.03 3.06 1.73
C GLU A 38 -19.06 2.04 2.90
N LYS A 39 -17.94 1.83 3.61
CA LYS A 39 -17.84 0.93 4.77
C LYS A 39 -17.49 1.68 6.06
N LYS A 40 -17.96 1.11 7.15
CA LYS A 40 -17.71 1.58 8.51
C LYS A 40 -16.78 0.63 9.25
N ALA A 41 -16.12 1.12 10.28
CA ALA A 41 -15.34 0.31 11.20
C ALA A 41 -16.11 -0.93 11.68
N GLY A 42 -15.46 -2.10 11.66
CA GLY A 42 -16.04 -3.39 12.01
C GLY A 42 -16.74 -4.13 10.86
N GLU A 43 -16.94 -3.49 9.71
CA GLU A 43 -17.36 -4.20 8.50
C GLU A 43 -16.16 -4.87 7.82
N THR A 44 -16.39 -5.77 6.88
CA THR A 44 -15.30 -6.51 6.22
C THR A 44 -15.27 -6.26 4.72
N VAL A 45 -14.07 -6.35 4.14
CA VAL A 45 -13.83 -6.55 2.71
C VAL A 45 -13.37 -7.97 2.46
N LYS A 46 -13.69 -8.50 1.29
CA LYS A 46 -13.18 -9.80 0.84
C LYS A 46 -11.80 -9.61 0.25
N THR A 47 -10.82 -10.42 0.64
CA THR A 47 -9.54 -10.43 -0.02
C THR A 47 -9.49 -11.45 -1.16
N ALA A 48 -8.51 -11.32 -2.05
CA ALA A 48 -8.18 -12.28 -3.10
C ALA A 48 -6.73 -12.75 -2.93
N ILE A 49 -6.51 -14.05 -3.06
CA ILE A 49 -5.17 -14.66 -3.08
C ILE A 49 -4.72 -14.72 -4.53
N HIS A 50 -3.60 -14.09 -4.84
CA HIS A 50 -2.97 -14.13 -6.15
C HIS A 50 -1.71 -14.98 -6.12
N ASP A 51 -1.74 -16.12 -6.80
CA ASP A 51 -0.63 -17.06 -6.91
C ASP A 51 0.05 -16.99 -8.27
N PHE A 52 1.38 -16.98 -8.28
CA PHE A 52 2.23 -17.00 -9.47
C PHE A 52 2.72 -18.45 -9.71
N ARG A 53 2.03 -19.21 -10.57
CA ARG A 53 2.30 -20.64 -10.81
C ARG A 53 2.97 -20.93 -12.15
N GLY A 54 3.56 -19.90 -12.79
CA GLY A 54 4.27 -20.03 -14.07
C GLY A 54 3.37 -19.87 -15.30
N ASP A 55 2.10 -19.57 -15.10
CA ASP A 55 1.18 -19.16 -16.17
C ASP A 55 1.50 -17.74 -16.64
N GLN A 56 0.90 -17.32 -17.74
CA GLN A 56 1.09 -15.97 -18.30
C GLN A 56 0.60 -14.86 -17.34
N THR A 57 -0.32 -15.19 -16.43
CA THR A 57 -0.87 -14.31 -15.42
C THR A 57 -1.02 -15.05 -14.08
N TYR A 58 -1.44 -14.37 -13.04
CA TYR A 58 -1.69 -14.97 -11.73
C TYR A 58 -3.03 -15.73 -11.70
N LEU A 59 -3.12 -16.73 -10.83
CA LEU A 59 -4.39 -17.33 -10.41
C LEU A 59 -5.02 -16.44 -9.33
N GLU A 60 -6.34 -16.38 -9.31
CA GLU A 60 -7.08 -15.70 -8.25
C GLU A 60 -7.99 -16.68 -7.52
N GLU A 61 -7.85 -16.75 -6.21
CA GLU A 61 -8.75 -17.48 -5.32
C GLU A 61 -9.30 -16.54 -4.25
N ARG A 62 -10.47 -16.85 -3.70
CA ARG A 62 -11.06 -16.13 -2.58
C ARG A 62 -10.15 -16.28 -1.34
N GLY A 63 -9.70 -15.15 -0.77
CA GLY A 63 -8.95 -15.09 0.48
C GLY A 63 -9.84 -14.97 1.71
N HIS A 64 -9.42 -14.16 2.68
CA HIS A 64 -10.09 -13.95 3.96
C HIS A 64 -11.14 -12.84 3.92
N ASP A 65 -11.89 -12.68 5.01
CA ASP A 65 -12.61 -11.45 5.32
C ASP A 65 -11.68 -10.58 6.17
N PHE A 66 -11.30 -9.42 5.65
CA PHE A 66 -10.44 -8.45 6.34
C PHE A 66 -11.30 -7.34 6.94
N GLU A 67 -11.16 -7.10 8.23
CA GLU A 67 -11.93 -6.09 8.95
C GLU A 67 -11.41 -4.68 8.64
N VAL A 68 -12.32 -3.78 8.25
CA VAL A 68 -12.09 -2.35 8.13
C VAL A 68 -12.05 -1.75 9.55
N THR A 69 -10.97 -1.08 9.90
CA THR A 69 -10.71 -0.64 11.28
C THR A 69 -11.17 0.79 11.57
N ALA A 70 -11.36 1.59 10.52
CA ALA A 70 -11.90 2.94 10.63
C ALA A 70 -13.02 3.18 9.61
N THR A 71 -13.90 4.14 9.88
CA THR A 71 -14.98 4.53 8.96
C THR A 71 -14.43 5.46 7.89
N PHE A 72 -14.62 5.13 6.61
CA PHE A 72 -14.06 5.91 5.50
C PHE A 72 -14.49 7.38 5.51
N ASP A 73 -15.77 7.65 5.76
CA ASP A 73 -16.33 9.02 5.75
C ASP A 73 -15.79 9.90 6.89
N ASP A 74 -15.18 9.29 7.93
CA ASP A 74 -14.61 9.99 9.08
C ASP A 74 -13.10 10.27 8.92
N VAL A 75 -12.48 9.84 7.80
CA VAL A 75 -11.05 10.03 7.55
C VAL A 75 -10.72 11.48 7.23
N ASP A 76 -9.83 12.07 8.02
CA ASP A 76 -9.08 13.26 7.63
C ASP A 76 -7.63 12.84 7.31
N PRO A 77 -7.16 12.93 6.05
CA PRO A 77 -5.81 12.50 5.70
C PRO A 77 -4.71 13.31 6.40
N ALA A 78 -5.04 14.49 6.94
CA ALA A 78 -4.11 15.29 7.72
C ALA A 78 -3.71 14.63 9.05
N ASP A 79 -4.56 13.75 9.59
CA ASP A 79 -4.33 13.03 10.86
C ASP A 79 -3.37 11.84 10.72
N TYR A 80 -2.92 11.52 9.50
CA TYR A 80 -2.08 10.36 9.20
C TYR A 80 -0.68 10.78 8.76
N ASP A 81 0.30 9.98 9.16
CA ASP A 81 1.72 10.19 8.85
C ASP A 81 2.12 9.54 7.52
N ALA A 82 1.43 8.50 7.08
CA ALA A 82 1.78 7.74 5.87
C ALA A 82 0.56 7.02 5.28
N LEU A 83 0.70 6.58 4.02
CA LEU A 83 -0.33 5.87 3.26
C LEU A 83 0.19 4.53 2.74
N VAL A 84 -0.64 3.47 2.84
CA VAL A 84 -0.42 2.17 2.19
C VAL A 84 -1.52 1.90 1.19
N VAL A 85 -1.13 1.53 -0.03
CA VAL A 85 -2.03 1.24 -1.15
C VAL A 85 -1.72 -0.15 -1.71
N PRO A 86 -2.34 -1.22 -1.16
CA PRO A 86 -2.19 -2.58 -1.66
C PRO A 86 -2.80 -2.76 -3.06
N GLY A 87 -2.49 -3.90 -3.68
CA GLY A 87 -3.01 -4.25 -4.99
C GLY A 87 -4.24 -5.17 -4.97
N GLY A 88 -4.19 -6.23 -5.76
CA GLY A 88 -5.36 -7.03 -6.09
C GLY A 88 -6.26 -6.32 -7.12
N ARG A 89 -7.55 -6.65 -7.14
CA ARG A 89 -8.53 -5.99 -8.04
C ARG A 89 -9.16 -4.75 -7.42
N ALA A 90 -9.07 -4.56 -6.11
CA ALA A 90 -9.66 -3.41 -5.44
C ALA A 90 -9.25 -2.05 -6.05
N PRO A 91 -7.97 -1.80 -6.44
CA PRO A 91 -7.55 -0.55 -7.06
C PRO A 91 -8.33 -0.17 -8.31
N GLU A 92 -8.76 -1.14 -9.13
CA GLU A 92 -9.55 -0.86 -10.34
C GLU A 92 -10.85 -0.12 -10.02
N TYR A 93 -11.42 -0.40 -8.86
CA TYR A 93 -12.68 0.20 -8.42
C TYR A 93 -12.45 1.38 -7.48
N LEU A 94 -11.49 1.30 -6.55
CA LEU A 94 -11.19 2.38 -5.60
C LEU A 94 -10.84 3.69 -6.30
N ARG A 95 -10.13 3.62 -7.42
CA ARG A 95 -9.77 4.80 -8.22
C ARG A 95 -10.94 5.54 -8.85
N THR A 96 -12.16 5.01 -8.76
CA THR A 96 -13.37 5.66 -9.26
C THR A 96 -14.02 6.59 -8.23
N TYR A 97 -13.52 6.60 -7.00
CA TYR A 97 -13.99 7.47 -5.92
C TYR A 97 -13.13 8.74 -5.84
N ASP A 98 -13.69 9.91 -6.07
CA ASP A 98 -12.97 11.18 -5.98
C ASP A 98 -12.30 11.37 -4.61
N GLN A 99 -12.97 10.97 -3.51
CA GLN A 99 -12.40 11.06 -2.16
C GLN A 99 -11.13 10.19 -1.98
N VAL A 100 -11.05 9.02 -2.63
CA VAL A 100 -9.83 8.19 -2.62
C VAL A 100 -8.70 8.91 -3.33
N LEU A 101 -8.98 9.53 -4.47
CA LEU A 101 -7.98 10.30 -5.22
C LEU A 101 -7.52 11.53 -4.45
N ASP A 102 -8.42 12.22 -3.77
CA ASP A 102 -8.10 13.39 -2.93
C ASP A 102 -7.24 13.00 -1.72
N ILE A 103 -7.51 11.84 -1.08
CA ILE A 103 -6.64 11.28 -0.04
C ILE A 103 -5.23 11.07 -0.59
N VAL A 104 -5.08 10.41 -1.73
CA VAL A 104 -3.75 10.15 -2.33
C VAL A 104 -3.04 11.47 -2.63
N ARG A 105 -3.70 12.44 -3.27
CA ARG A 105 -3.11 13.74 -3.58
C ARG A 105 -2.57 14.44 -2.33
N HIS A 106 -3.32 14.40 -1.22
CA HIS A 106 -2.88 14.99 0.05
C HIS A 106 -1.53 14.46 0.51
N PHE A 107 -1.29 13.12 0.45
CA PHE A 107 -0.02 12.55 0.89
C PHE A 107 1.16 12.98 0.01
N PHE A 108 0.94 13.13 -1.31
CA PHE A 108 1.97 13.63 -2.22
C PHE A 108 2.21 15.14 -2.07
N GLU A 109 1.16 15.94 -1.89
CA GLU A 109 1.26 17.39 -1.67
C GLU A 109 1.98 17.73 -0.35
N GLU A 110 1.80 16.93 0.68
CA GLU A 110 2.43 17.09 2.00
C GLU A 110 3.76 16.32 2.14
N ASP A 111 4.27 15.70 1.06
CA ASP A 111 5.50 14.90 1.05
C ASP A 111 5.54 13.81 2.13
N LYS A 112 4.37 13.21 2.44
CA LYS A 112 4.22 12.13 3.39
C LYS A 112 4.55 10.79 2.75
N PRO A 113 5.19 9.83 3.48
CA PRO A 113 5.50 8.51 2.95
C PRO A 113 4.30 7.77 2.37
N VAL A 114 4.47 7.22 1.17
CA VAL A 114 3.47 6.40 0.47
C VAL A 114 4.11 5.08 0.07
N ALA A 115 3.49 3.97 0.46
CA ALA A 115 3.90 2.63 0.06
C ALA A 115 2.81 2.00 -0.82
N SER A 116 3.15 1.62 -2.04
CA SER A 116 2.21 1.01 -2.98
C SER A 116 2.84 -0.15 -3.73
N LEU A 117 2.06 -1.16 -4.08
CA LEU A 117 2.57 -2.29 -4.84
C LEU A 117 1.50 -2.90 -5.74
N CYS A 118 1.95 -3.80 -6.63
CA CYS A 118 1.10 -4.57 -7.52
C CYS A 118 0.19 -3.67 -8.37
N HIS A 119 -1.13 -3.76 -8.20
CA HIS A 119 -2.10 -2.91 -8.87
C HIS A 119 -2.44 -1.61 -8.12
N GLY A 120 -1.94 -1.45 -6.89
CA GLY A 120 -2.12 -0.22 -6.10
C GLY A 120 -1.77 1.07 -6.84
N PRO A 121 -0.65 1.10 -7.61
CA PRO A 121 -0.26 2.26 -8.41
C PRO A 121 -1.30 2.74 -9.44
N GLN A 122 -2.31 1.96 -9.78
CA GLN A 122 -3.43 2.44 -10.61
C GLN A 122 -4.20 3.58 -9.94
N ILE A 123 -4.30 3.58 -8.60
CA ILE A 123 -4.93 4.67 -7.85
C ILE A 123 -4.05 5.92 -7.93
N LEU A 124 -2.72 5.76 -7.79
CA LEU A 124 -1.76 6.85 -7.90
C LEU A 124 -1.78 7.49 -9.29
N ALA A 125 -1.82 6.65 -10.35
CA ALA A 125 -1.95 7.10 -11.73
C ALA A 125 -3.25 7.89 -11.95
N ALA A 126 -4.38 7.40 -11.43
CA ALA A 126 -5.67 8.09 -11.53
C ALA A 126 -5.70 9.41 -10.73
N ALA A 127 -4.97 9.48 -9.61
CA ALA A 127 -4.81 10.72 -8.83
C ALA A 127 -3.94 11.77 -9.54
N GLY A 128 -3.15 11.37 -10.56
CA GLY A 128 -2.31 12.27 -11.34
C GLY A 128 -1.04 12.72 -10.62
N VAL A 129 -0.50 11.88 -9.72
CA VAL A 129 0.64 12.23 -8.85
C VAL A 129 1.97 11.61 -9.27
N LEU A 130 2.01 10.84 -10.37
CA LEU A 130 3.18 10.03 -10.76
C LEU A 130 4.15 10.74 -11.73
N ASP A 131 3.86 11.96 -12.18
CA ASP A 131 4.70 12.65 -13.16
C ASP A 131 6.10 12.91 -12.59
N GLY A 132 7.11 12.37 -13.25
CA GLY A 132 8.53 12.51 -12.89
C GLY A 132 9.06 11.53 -11.86
N TYR A 133 8.23 10.65 -11.28
CA TYR A 133 8.70 9.59 -10.36
C TYR A 133 9.35 8.42 -11.12
N GLU A 134 10.38 7.82 -10.51
CA GLU A 134 10.84 6.46 -10.82
C GLU A 134 10.07 5.47 -9.95
N MET A 135 9.51 4.40 -10.57
CA MET A 135 8.69 3.45 -9.82
C MET A 135 8.48 2.13 -10.55
N THR A 136 7.98 1.16 -9.80
CA THR A 136 7.50 -0.12 -10.35
C THR A 136 6.07 -0.41 -9.94
N ALA A 137 5.45 -1.39 -10.58
CA ALA A 137 4.13 -1.92 -10.28
C ALA A 137 4.03 -3.36 -10.80
N TYR A 138 2.88 -4.01 -10.67
CA TYR A 138 2.67 -5.27 -11.38
C TYR A 138 2.90 -5.08 -12.90
N PRO A 139 3.67 -5.95 -13.56
CA PRO A 139 4.10 -5.70 -14.94
C PRO A 139 2.98 -5.40 -15.94
N ALA A 140 1.78 -5.96 -15.74
CA ALA A 140 0.64 -5.68 -16.61
C ALA A 140 0.09 -4.26 -16.46
N VAL A 141 0.42 -3.54 -15.38
CA VAL A 141 0.03 -2.14 -15.11
C VAL A 141 1.03 -1.15 -15.67
N ARG A 142 2.22 -1.60 -16.12
CA ARG A 142 3.31 -0.76 -16.60
C ARG A 142 2.88 0.32 -17.58
N ALA A 143 2.14 -0.07 -18.62
CA ALA A 143 1.71 0.88 -19.66
C ALA A 143 0.83 2.01 -19.11
N GLU A 144 0.07 1.74 -18.05
CA GLU A 144 -0.81 2.71 -17.39
C GLU A 144 0.00 3.72 -16.56
N VAL A 145 0.95 3.23 -15.76
CA VAL A 145 1.78 4.10 -14.91
C VAL A 145 2.77 4.93 -15.75
N GLU A 146 3.37 4.36 -16.81
CA GLU A 146 4.19 5.11 -17.77
C GLU A 146 3.37 6.21 -18.48
N ALA A 147 2.10 5.93 -18.82
CA ALA A 147 1.21 6.94 -19.39
C ALA A 147 0.87 8.07 -18.40
N ALA A 148 0.98 7.82 -17.10
CA ALA A 148 0.83 8.81 -16.04
C ALA A 148 2.11 9.64 -15.77
N GLY A 149 3.19 9.39 -16.52
CA GLY A 149 4.42 10.23 -16.52
C GLY A 149 5.58 9.67 -15.70
N CYS A 150 5.48 8.46 -15.15
CA CYS A 150 6.59 7.86 -14.39
C CYS A 150 7.64 7.21 -15.31
N ALA A 151 8.86 7.04 -14.79
CA ALA A 151 9.90 6.18 -15.34
C ALA A 151 9.80 4.79 -14.69
N TRP A 152 9.76 3.73 -15.50
CA TRP A 152 9.63 2.36 -15.03
C TRP A 152 10.95 1.76 -14.56
N THR A 153 10.90 1.04 -13.44
CA THR A 153 11.97 0.17 -12.93
C THR A 153 11.48 -1.28 -12.82
N ASP A 154 12.40 -2.26 -12.74
CA ASP A 154 12.06 -3.68 -12.65
C ASP A 154 12.27 -4.26 -11.24
N GLU A 155 12.56 -3.43 -10.23
CA GLU A 155 12.87 -3.82 -8.86
C GLU A 155 12.13 -2.92 -7.85
N VAL A 156 12.18 -3.26 -6.57
CA VAL A 156 11.67 -2.38 -5.50
C VAL A 156 12.33 -1.02 -5.65
N THR A 157 11.54 0.02 -5.66
CA THR A 157 12.04 1.38 -5.97
C THR A 157 11.54 2.36 -4.93
N VAL A 158 12.48 3.19 -4.46
CA VAL A 158 12.20 4.35 -3.63
C VAL A 158 12.56 5.60 -4.42
N ASP A 159 11.60 6.50 -4.56
CA ASP A 159 11.83 7.84 -5.13
C ASP A 159 11.07 8.89 -4.30
N GLY A 160 11.82 9.81 -3.69
CA GLY A 160 11.26 10.79 -2.77
C GLY A 160 10.50 10.14 -1.60
N ASN A 161 9.22 10.43 -1.50
CA ASN A 161 8.32 9.89 -0.48
C ASN A 161 7.61 8.59 -0.87
N LEU A 162 7.86 8.06 -2.07
CA LEU A 162 7.17 6.89 -2.63
C LEU A 162 8.06 5.65 -2.62
N VAL A 163 7.58 4.53 -2.08
CA VAL A 163 8.15 3.20 -2.26
C VAL A 163 7.19 2.30 -3.01
N THR A 164 7.67 1.60 -4.04
CA THR A 164 6.86 0.70 -4.87
C THR A 164 7.50 -0.67 -5.08
N ALA A 165 6.67 -1.69 -5.31
CA ALA A 165 7.06 -3.06 -5.60
C ALA A 165 6.13 -3.71 -6.63
N GLN A 166 6.56 -4.83 -7.22
CA GLN A 166 5.76 -5.49 -8.25
C GLN A 166 4.62 -6.35 -7.69
N ALA A 167 4.85 -7.04 -6.57
CA ALA A 167 3.87 -7.90 -5.93
C ALA A 167 4.33 -8.35 -4.53
N TRP A 168 3.52 -9.14 -3.83
CA TRP A 168 3.80 -9.64 -2.48
C TRP A 168 5.13 -10.42 -2.30
N PRO A 169 5.76 -11.06 -3.30
CA PRO A 169 7.09 -11.65 -3.10
C PRO A 169 8.17 -10.64 -2.71
N ASP A 170 7.96 -9.36 -3.05
CA ASP A 170 8.89 -8.27 -2.77
C ASP A 170 8.69 -7.66 -1.37
N HIS A 171 7.72 -8.11 -0.59
CA HIS A 171 7.41 -7.57 0.74
C HIS A 171 8.62 -7.37 1.66
N PRO A 172 9.60 -8.32 1.74
CA PRO A 172 10.72 -8.13 2.66
C PRO A 172 11.51 -6.84 2.38
N GLU A 173 11.82 -6.58 1.11
CA GLU A 173 12.55 -5.38 0.71
C GLU A 173 11.65 -4.13 0.74
N TRP A 174 10.46 -4.22 0.17
CA TRP A 174 9.50 -3.13 0.16
C TRP A 174 9.12 -2.62 1.55
N LEU A 175 8.92 -3.53 2.52
CA LEU A 175 8.64 -3.15 3.91
C LEU A 175 9.87 -2.53 4.59
N ALA A 176 11.09 -3.05 4.31
CA ALA A 176 12.31 -2.47 4.86
C ALA A 176 12.47 -1.01 4.41
N GLU A 177 12.31 -0.75 3.11
CA GLU A 177 12.36 0.61 2.55
C GLU A 177 11.25 1.51 3.11
N PHE A 178 10.04 0.96 3.30
CA PHE A 178 8.96 1.73 3.91
C PHE A 178 9.25 2.07 5.38
N PHE A 179 9.82 1.14 6.15
CA PHE A 179 10.25 1.43 7.51
C PHE A 179 11.31 2.53 7.56
N ASP A 180 12.24 2.54 6.61
CA ASP A 180 13.25 3.59 6.50
C ASP A 180 12.62 4.96 6.21
N LEU A 181 11.66 5.03 5.28
CA LEU A 181 10.87 6.25 5.00
C LEU A 181 10.09 6.74 6.24
N LEU A 182 9.59 5.81 7.06
CA LEU A 182 8.89 6.13 8.31
C LEU A 182 9.86 6.56 9.43
N GLY A 183 11.18 6.39 9.26
CA GLY A 183 12.17 6.57 10.31
C GLY A 183 12.04 5.53 11.43
N THR A 184 11.65 4.31 11.07
CA THR A 184 11.43 3.19 12.00
C THR A 184 12.65 2.30 12.03
N GLU A 185 13.35 2.24 13.14
CA GLU A 185 14.49 1.33 13.32
C GLU A 185 13.98 -0.08 13.68
N VAL A 186 14.29 -1.06 12.83
CA VAL A 186 14.07 -2.48 13.11
C VAL A 186 15.38 -3.03 13.66
N THR A 187 15.52 -3.05 14.99
CA THR A 187 16.73 -3.54 15.66
C THR A 187 16.76 -5.06 15.73
N ASP A 188 17.95 -5.64 15.57
CA ASP A 188 18.17 -7.05 15.86
C ASP A 188 17.88 -7.32 17.35
N ARG A 189 16.93 -8.21 17.63
CA ARG A 189 16.54 -8.56 19.00
C ARG A 189 17.72 -9.10 19.84
N GLU A 190 18.69 -9.78 19.21
CA GLU A 190 19.89 -10.27 19.91
C GLU A 190 20.81 -9.10 20.33
N ALA A 191 20.93 -8.06 19.50
CA ALA A 191 21.71 -6.87 19.86
C ALA A 191 21.04 -6.08 20.99
N ALA A 192 19.71 -5.93 20.97
CA ALA A 192 18.97 -5.22 22.00
C ALA A 192 18.99 -5.90 23.38
N LEU A 193 19.15 -7.23 23.44
CA LEU A 193 19.27 -8.00 24.69
C LEU A 193 20.71 -8.09 25.23
N ALA A 194 21.71 -7.66 24.47
CA ALA A 194 23.11 -7.64 24.88
C ALA A 194 23.51 -6.37 25.61
N ASP A 195 22.70 -5.31 25.57
CA ASP A 195 22.91 -4.02 26.20
C ASP A 195 22.24 -3.87 27.59
N ASP A 196 21.49 -4.89 28.07
CA ASP A 196 20.90 -5.01 29.41
C ASP A 196 21.75 -5.97 30.30
#